data_02390074716510daf4b7e36a613d00a9
#
_entry.id   02390074716510daf4b7e36a613d00a9
#
_cell.length_a   1.000
_cell.length_b   1.000
_cell.length_c   1.000
_cell.angle_alpha   90.00
_cell.angle_beta   90.00
_cell.angle_gamma   90.00
#
_symmetry.space_group_name_H-M   'P 1'
#
loop_
_entity.id
_entity.type
_entity.pdbx_description
1 polymer ?
#
loop_
_entity_poly.entity_id
_entity_poly.type
_entity_poly.pdbx_seq_one_letter_code
_entity_poly.pdbx_strand_id
1 'polypeptide(L)'
;LRYGTYGNYNIDFVHPVSRENNWRSRSLVMAGNFNLTNIEEIFNHLLEIGQNPIDFSDTITVLENVGHFLDDEVERLYKFYKEKGYSKREISPIIENELDVAGVLRSAAKRWDGGYVMAGMLGHGDAFVLRDPAGIRPAFWYADDEVVVVASERPVIQTVFDIRTDKVNELDPGKAMIIKASGEWSLQEVLPAAKPAKCSFERIYFSRGTDKHIYRERKKLGEILTDPVLGAVKYDIRNTVFSYIPNTAESAFYGLIEGIDNWLNNRKRQALLKKGDAITVADFERIMDVRPRIEKIAVKDIKLRTFITEDRSRDDLVAHVYDVTYGVIKRGRDNLVVIDDSIVRGTTLRESIIRILDRLEPAKIVIVSS
;
A
#
# COMPACT_ATOMS: atom_id res chain seq x y z
N LEU A 1 -1.58 11.58 6.68
CA LEU A 1 -1.97 10.63 7.73
C LEU A 1 -0.93 9.52 7.80
N ARG A 2 -0.29 9.35 8.95
CA ARG A 2 0.63 8.24 9.21
C ARG A 2 -0.13 7.14 9.93
N TYR A 3 -0.10 5.93 9.40
CA TYR A 3 -0.47 4.75 10.17
C TYR A 3 0.79 4.33 10.93
N GLY A 4 0.86 4.64 12.23
CA GLY A 4 1.98 4.22 13.07
C GLY A 4 1.92 2.71 13.30
N THR A 5 2.79 1.96 12.62
CA THR A 5 3.00 0.54 12.89
C THR A 5 4.16 0.32 13.87
N TYR A 6 4.93 1.35 14.15
CA TYR A 6 6.12 1.30 15.00
C TYR A 6 6.33 2.64 15.72
N GLY A 7 6.65 2.61 17.04
CA GLY A 7 7.03 3.76 17.85
C GLY A 7 5.88 4.43 18.62
N ASN A 8 6.23 5.43 19.43
CA ASN A 8 5.29 6.19 20.23
C ASN A 8 4.30 7.00 19.39
N TYR A 9 3.02 6.96 19.76
CA TYR A 9 1.95 7.75 19.13
C TYR A 9 2.00 9.20 19.64
N ASN A 10 3.05 9.96 19.23
CA ASN A 10 3.13 11.38 19.53
C ASN A 10 2.76 12.18 18.27
N ILE A 11 2.00 13.26 18.45
CA ILE A 11 1.61 14.18 17.37
C ILE A 11 2.82 14.83 16.71
N ASP A 12 3.92 15.00 17.45
CA ASP A 12 5.17 15.60 16.96
C ASP A 12 5.87 14.78 15.86
N PHE A 13 5.50 13.49 15.72
CA PHE A 13 6.03 12.60 14.69
C PHE A 13 5.07 12.37 13.50
N VAL A 14 3.96 13.10 13.48
CA VAL A 14 3.00 13.03 12.37
C VAL A 14 3.52 13.83 11.18
N HIS A 15 3.53 13.22 10.00
CA HIS A 15 3.91 13.90 8.75
C HIS A 15 2.95 15.04 8.38
N PRO A 16 3.45 16.13 7.81
CA PRO A 16 4.86 16.42 7.52
C PRO A 16 5.65 16.83 8.76
N VAL A 17 6.95 16.55 8.75
CA VAL A 17 7.91 17.06 9.72
C VAL A 17 8.74 18.16 9.11
N SER A 18 9.19 19.12 9.90
CA SER A 18 9.92 20.30 9.42
C SER A 18 11.21 20.54 10.18
N ARG A 19 12.20 21.03 9.45
CA ARG A 19 13.45 21.59 9.94
C ARG A 19 13.50 23.05 9.53
N GLU A 20 13.43 23.94 10.50
CA GLU A 20 13.43 25.39 10.26
C GLU A 20 14.83 25.99 10.38
N ASN A 21 15.16 26.90 9.49
CA ASN A 21 16.42 27.64 9.47
C ASN A 21 16.17 29.08 9.00
N ASN A 22 17.01 30.03 9.44
CA ASN A 22 16.98 31.40 8.97
C ASN A 22 17.35 31.56 7.48
N TRP A 23 17.96 30.56 6.88
CA TRP A 23 18.21 30.50 5.44
C TRP A 23 17.16 29.61 4.78
N ARG A 24 16.41 30.15 3.82
CA ARG A 24 15.36 29.39 3.13
C ARG A 24 15.89 28.12 2.45
N SER A 25 17.09 28.19 1.87
CA SER A 25 17.76 27.04 1.25
C SER A 25 18.16 25.93 2.23
N ARG A 26 18.15 26.18 3.54
CA ARG A 26 18.42 25.19 4.59
C ARG A 26 17.15 24.70 5.31
N SER A 27 16.01 25.34 5.07
CA SER A 27 14.73 24.91 5.61
C SER A 27 14.16 23.78 4.77
N LEU A 28 13.62 22.76 5.43
CA LEU A 28 13.15 21.53 4.79
C LEU A 28 11.88 21.03 5.48
N VAL A 29 10.88 20.66 4.70
CA VAL A 29 9.69 19.95 5.15
C VAL A 29 9.67 18.60 4.44
N MET A 30 9.41 17.52 5.18
CA MET A 30 9.39 16.16 4.63
C MET A 30 8.18 15.35 5.06
N ALA A 31 7.74 14.49 4.17
CA ALA A 31 6.75 13.45 4.41
C ALA A 31 7.11 12.19 3.59
N GLY A 32 6.69 11.03 4.04
CA GLY A 32 6.99 9.82 3.27
C GLY A 32 6.19 8.60 3.72
N ASN A 33 6.18 7.59 2.86
CA ASN A 33 5.79 6.23 3.18
C ASN A 33 7.07 5.39 3.20
N PHE A 34 7.57 5.07 4.39
CA PHE A 34 8.85 4.39 4.51
C PHE A 34 8.92 3.48 5.73
N ASN A 35 9.82 2.51 5.62
CA ASN A 35 10.28 1.69 6.72
C ASN A 35 11.76 1.35 6.44
N LEU A 36 12.67 1.97 7.19
CA LEU A 36 14.10 1.70 7.12
C LEU A 36 14.46 0.67 8.18
N THR A 37 15.22 -0.35 7.78
CA THR A 37 15.62 -1.45 8.67
C THR A 37 16.78 -1.06 9.58
N ASN A 38 17.56 -0.03 9.19
CA ASN A 38 18.78 0.40 9.85
C ASN A 38 18.69 1.83 10.43
N ILE A 39 17.54 2.24 10.92
CA ILE A 39 17.34 3.60 11.43
C ILE A 39 18.27 3.95 12.60
N GLU A 40 18.56 2.96 13.46
CA GLU A 40 19.47 3.14 14.60
C GLU A 40 20.92 3.39 14.12
N GLU A 41 21.35 2.72 13.07
CA GLU A 41 22.67 2.97 12.45
C GLU A 41 22.78 4.40 11.90
N ILE A 42 21.72 4.86 11.20
CA ILE A 42 21.67 6.22 10.65
C ILE A 42 21.67 7.26 11.78
N PHE A 43 20.94 7.04 12.85
CA PHE A 43 20.91 7.91 14.01
C PHE A 43 22.28 8.01 14.68
N ASN A 44 22.91 6.87 14.96
CA ASN A 44 24.24 6.83 15.55
C ASN A 44 25.28 7.52 14.67
N HIS A 45 25.18 7.36 13.35
CA HIS A 45 26.05 8.08 12.42
C HIS A 45 25.85 9.61 12.52
N LEU A 46 24.64 10.10 12.67
CA LEU A 46 24.40 11.53 12.90
C LEU A 46 25.10 12.03 14.17
N LEU A 47 25.08 11.26 15.27
CA LEU A 47 25.81 11.60 16.50
C LEU A 47 27.32 11.60 16.25
N GLU A 48 27.87 10.63 15.52
CA GLU A 48 29.31 10.55 15.21
C GLU A 48 29.81 11.76 14.41
N ILE A 49 28.99 12.30 13.49
CA ILE A 49 29.34 13.49 12.71
C ILE A 49 28.97 14.79 13.42
N GLY A 50 28.64 14.74 14.71
CA GLY A 50 28.39 15.91 15.56
C GLY A 50 27.02 16.52 15.48
N GLN A 51 26.06 15.84 14.85
CA GLN A 51 24.64 16.24 14.91
C GLN A 51 24.02 15.81 16.24
N ASN A 52 22.96 16.47 16.67
CA ASN A 52 22.25 16.13 17.89
C ASN A 52 20.74 16.17 17.64
N PRO A 53 20.17 15.15 16.97
CA PRO A 53 18.72 15.10 16.72
C PRO A 53 17.92 15.21 18.03
N ILE A 54 16.83 15.95 17.98
CA ILE A 54 16.00 16.24 19.17
C ILE A 54 15.28 15.01 19.73
N ASP A 55 15.11 13.96 18.92
CA ASP A 55 14.45 12.73 19.32
C ASP A 55 14.93 11.55 18.46
N PHE A 56 14.85 10.34 19.05
CA PHE A 56 15.07 9.08 18.35
C PHE A 56 13.76 8.61 17.74
N SER A 57 13.49 9.02 16.51
CA SER A 57 12.41 8.50 15.69
C SER A 57 12.90 8.30 14.24
N ASP A 58 12.25 7.40 13.52
CA ASP A 58 12.56 7.17 12.10
C ASP A 58 12.41 8.48 11.29
N THR A 59 11.35 9.23 11.56
CA THR A 59 10.99 10.46 10.84
C THR A 59 12.00 11.58 11.07
N ILE A 60 12.35 11.85 12.34
CA ILE A 60 13.33 12.89 12.69
C ILE A 60 14.72 12.48 12.23
N THR A 61 15.11 11.22 12.40
CA THR A 61 16.40 10.71 11.93
C THR A 61 16.59 10.94 10.43
N VAL A 62 15.58 10.62 9.61
CA VAL A 62 15.65 10.85 8.17
C VAL A 62 15.67 12.34 7.82
N LEU A 63 14.85 13.16 8.49
CA LEU A 63 14.82 14.61 8.28
C LEU A 63 16.20 15.24 8.56
N GLU A 64 16.80 14.91 9.70
CA GLU A 64 18.11 15.46 10.09
C GLU A 64 19.25 14.90 9.21
N ASN A 65 19.13 13.66 8.76
CA ASN A 65 20.10 13.09 7.82
C ASN A 65 20.09 13.83 6.47
N VAL A 66 18.91 14.11 5.90
CA VAL A 66 18.82 14.94 4.69
C VAL A 66 19.25 16.38 4.98
N GLY A 67 18.85 16.94 6.12
CA GLY A 67 19.21 18.28 6.57
C GLY A 67 20.71 18.51 6.69
N HIS A 68 21.45 17.52 7.18
CA HIS A 68 22.92 17.58 7.28
C HIS A 68 23.56 17.75 5.90
N PHE A 69 23.24 16.89 4.93
CA PHE A 69 23.81 16.99 3.58
C PHE A 69 23.32 18.22 2.82
N LEU A 70 22.12 18.72 3.15
CA LEU A 70 21.63 19.99 2.63
C LEU A 70 22.48 21.15 3.15
N ASP A 71 22.81 21.17 4.45
CA ASP A 71 23.68 22.19 5.04
C ASP A 71 25.09 22.17 4.42
N ASP A 72 25.65 20.98 4.20
CA ASP A 72 26.96 20.83 3.56
C ASP A 72 26.98 21.39 2.15
N GLU A 73 25.96 21.13 1.33
CA GLU A 73 25.89 21.61 -0.04
C GLU A 73 25.69 23.13 -0.06
N VAL A 74 24.82 23.67 0.79
CA VAL A 74 24.63 25.13 0.93
C VAL A 74 25.93 25.80 1.37
N GLU A 75 26.65 25.23 2.34
CA GLU A 75 27.93 25.77 2.80
C GLU A 75 29.01 25.72 1.72
N ARG A 76 29.07 24.65 0.93
CA ARG A 76 29.98 24.50 -0.22
C ARG A 76 29.77 25.62 -1.25
N LEU A 77 28.50 25.83 -1.64
CA LEU A 77 28.13 26.90 -2.59
C LEU A 77 28.43 28.29 -2.02
N TYR A 78 28.10 28.51 -0.73
CA TYR A 78 28.38 29.77 -0.04
C TYR A 78 29.88 30.12 -0.06
N LYS A 79 30.76 29.18 0.31
CA LYS A 79 32.23 29.39 0.29
C LYS A 79 32.69 29.72 -1.11
N PHE A 80 32.25 28.94 -2.09
CA PHE A 80 32.65 29.12 -3.49
C PHE A 80 32.32 30.54 -4.03
N TYR A 81 31.10 31.03 -3.79
CA TYR A 81 30.71 32.36 -4.26
C TYR A 81 31.30 33.49 -3.44
N LYS A 82 31.54 33.28 -2.16
CA LYS A 82 32.20 34.24 -1.31
C LYS A 82 33.64 34.46 -1.73
N GLU A 83 34.39 33.41 -2.10
CA GLU A 83 35.76 33.48 -2.65
C GLU A 83 35.80 34.22 -3.97
N LYS A 84 34.72 34.16 -4.77
CA LYS A 84 34.52 34.94 -5.99
C LYS A 84 34.18 36.44 -5.75
N GLY A 85 34.05 36.85 -4.49
CA GLY A 85 33.79 38.23 -4.11
C GLY A 85 32.33 38.64 -4.03
N TYR A 86 31.37 37.72 -4.14
CA TYR A 86 29.94 38.01 -3.99
C TYR A 86 29.59 38.36 -2.54
N SER A 87 28.67 39.30 -2.37
CA SER A 87 28.08 39.61 -1.06
C SER A 87 27.10 38.54 -0.62
N LYS A 88 26.84 38.43 0.70
CA LYS A 88 25.84 37.49 1.25
C LYS A 88 24.46 37.61 0.63
N ARG A 89 24.05 38.84 0.28
CA ARG A 89 22.76 39.14 -0.34
C ARG A 89 22.66 38.61 -1.77
N GLU A 90 23.76 38.63 -2.51
CA GLU A 90 23.84 38.09 -3.88
C GLU A 90 23.96 36.60 -3.90
N ILE A 91 24.65 35.99 -2.91
CA ILE A 91 24.88 34.55 -2.83
C ILE A 91 23.56 33.78 -2.58
N SER A 92 22.64 34.30 -1.77
CA SER A 92 21.42 33.59 -1.38
C SER A 92 20.56 33.14 -2.59
N PRO A 93 20.19 34.02 -3.53
CA PRO A 93 19.43 33.60 -4.71
C PRO A 93 20.24 32.71 -5.67
N ILE A 94 21.56 32.84 -5.70
CA ILE A 94 22.40 31.95 -6.50
C ILE A 94 22.35 30.53 -5.95
N ILE A 95 22.47 30.37 -4.62
CA ILE A 95 22.34 29.06 -3.97
C ILE A 95 20.97 28.43 -4.26
N GLU A 96 19.87 29.22 -4.14
CA GLU A 96 18.52 28.73 -4.40
C GLU A 96 18.37 28.16 -5.83
N ASN A 97 19.04 28.75 -6.82
CA ASN A 97 19.02 28.28 -8.20
C ASN A 97 19.94 27.08 -8.48
N GLU A 98 21.15 27.10 -7.89
CA GLU A 98 22.20 26.12 -8.22
C GLU A 98 22.25 24.90 -7.29
N LEU A 99 21.41 24.86 -6.25
CA LEU A 99 21.39 23.79 -5.29
C LEU A 99 21.16 22.43 -5.98
N ASP A 100 22.13 21.49 -5.82
CA ASP A 100 22.01 20.13 -6.33
C ASP A 100 21.22 19.25 -5.35
N VAL A 101 19.90 19.34 -5.44
CA VAL A 101 18.98 18.54 -4.59
C VAL A 101 19.20 17.05 -4.80
N ALA A 102 19.48 16.60 -6.02
CA ALA A 102 19.73 15.18 -6.29
C ALA A 102 21.05 14.71 -5.66
N GLY A 103 22.09 15.53 -5.64
CA GLY A 103 23.34 15.27 -4.95
C GLY A 103 23.17 15.17 -3.43
N VAL A 104 22.38 16.08 -2.85
CA VAL A 104 21.99 16.01 -1.42
C VAL A 104 21.31 14.69 -1.11
N LEU A 105 20.29 14.32 -1.89
CA LEU A 105 19.57 13.07 -1.71
C LEU A 105 20.46 11.83 -1.91
N ARG A 106 21.38 11.88 -2.87
CA ARG A 106 22.35 10.79 -3.11
C ARG A 106 23.26 10.57 -1.90
N SER A 107 23.70 11.65 -1.28
CA SER A 107 24.54 11.59 -0.10
C SER A 107 23.78 11.05 1.11
N ALA A 108 22.57 11.54 1.33
CA ALA A 108 21.70 11.12 2.43
C ALA A 108 21.27 9.65 2.31
N ALA A 109 20.76 9.26 1.14
CA ALA A 109 20.19 7.94 0.92
C ALA A 109 21.22 6.82 0.72
N LYS A 110 22.50 7.13 0.62
CA LYS A 110 23.57 6.15 0.40
C LYS A 110 23.59 5.02 1.43
N ARG A 111 23.18 5.31 2.66
CA ARG A 111 23.16 4.34 3.77
C ARG A 111 21.76 3.80 4.08
N TRP A 112 20.73 4.26 3.39
CA TRP A 112 19.38 3.83 3.71
C TRP A 112 19.11 2.41 3.23
N ASP A 113 18.69 1.55 4.15
CA ASP A 113 18.25 0.20 3.86
C ASP A 113 16.76 0.04 4.18
N GLY A 114 15.96 -0.34 3.18
CA GLY A 114 14.53 -0.53 3.33
C GLY A 114 13.70 -0.01 2.16
N GLY A 115 12.39 0.04 2.36
CA GLY A 115 11.44 0.53 1.37
C GLY A 115 10.98 1.94 1.69
N TYR A 116 11.07 2.86 0.73
CA TYR A 116 10.68 4.24 0.95
C TYR A 116 10.24 5.00 -0.31
N VAL A 117 9.30 5.90 -0.09
CA VAL A 117 9.02 7.05 -0.95
C VAL A 117 9.02 8.28 -0.07
N MET A 118 9.97 9.18 -0.29
CA MET A 118 10.15 10.41 0.48
C MET A 118 9.82 11.61 -0.39
N ALA A 119 8.93 12.47 0.09
CA ALA A 119 8.66 13.76 -0.52
C ALA A 119 9.15 14.87 0.38
N GLY A 120 9.76 15.91 -0.18
CA GLY A 120 10.24 17.06 0.56
C GLY A 120 10.10 18.35 -0.23
N MET A 121 10.06 19.46 0.51
CA MET A 121 10.05 20.80 -0.02
C MET A 121 11.04 21.68 0.74
N LEU A 122 11.88 22.38 0.02
CA LEU A 122 12.84 23.35 0.54
C LEU A 122 12.17 24.71 0.75
N GLY A 123 12.66 25.49 1.71
CA GLY A 123 12.04 26.77 2.06
C GLY A 123 12.06 27.83 0.94
N HIS A 124 12.83 27.65 -0.14
CA HIS A 124 12.79 28.50 -1.32
C HIS A 124 11.85 28.01 -2.42
N GLY A 125 11.24 26.81 -2.25
CA GLY A 125 10.20 26.32 -3.14
C GLY A 125 10.58 25.12 -4.00
N ASP A 126 11.84 24.72 -4.07
CA ASP A 126 12.23 23.46 -4.72
C ASP A 126 11.62 22.28 -3.97
N ALA A 127 11.13 21.29 -4.70
CA ALA A 127 10.55 20.09 -4.13
C ALA A 127 11.16 18.83 -4.76
N PHE A 128 11.03 17.71 -4.06
CA PHE A 128 11.48 16.43 -4.56
C PHE A 128 10.59 15.28 -4.11
N VAL A 129 10.62 14.18 -4.89
CA VAL A 129 10.09 12.88 -4.46
C VAL A 129 11.12 11.83 -4.84
N LEU A 130 11.67 11.13 -3.85
CA LEU A 130 12.65 10.06 -4.01
C LEU A 130 12.01 8.71 -3.75
N ARG A 131 12.26 7.71 -4.63
CA ARG A 131 11.83 6.33 -4.44
C ARG A 131 13.01 5.41 -4.15
N ASP A 132 12.81 4.40 -3.31
CA ASP A 132 13.80 3.40 -2.97
C ASP A 132 14.34 2.64 -4.21
N PRO A 133 15.61 2.16 -4.18
CA PRO A 133 16.26 1.56 -5.34
C PRO A 133 15.70 0.18 -5.74
N ALA A 134 14.97 -0.51 -4.85
CA ALA A 134 14.35 -1.80 -5.15
C ALA A 134 12.85 -1.66 -5.56
N GLY A 135 12.30 -0.44 -5.51
CA GLY A 135 10.91 -0.16 -5.84
C GLY A 135 9.93 -0.86 -4.89
N ILE A 136 10.30 -1.00 -3.61
CA ILE A 136 9.50 -1.66 -2.58
C ILE A 136 8.19 -0.89 -2.37
N ARG A 137 8.30 0.46 -2.21
CA ARG A 137 7.14 1.34 -2.06
C ARG A 137 6.65 1.86 -3.40
N PRO A 138 5.33 1.99 -3.60
CA PRO A 138 4.78 2.51 -4.84
C PRO A 138 4.85 4.05 -4.90
N ALA A 139 5.16 4.58 -6.07
CA ALA A 139 5.09 6.01 -6.38
C ALA A 139 4.67 6.19 -7.84
N PHE A 140 3.65 7.01 -8.06
CA PHE A 140 3.11 7.32 -9.38
C PHE A 140 3.11 8.83 -9.59
N TRP A 141 3.27 9.26 -10.84
CA TRP A 141 3.31 10.66 -11.17
C TRP A 141 2.60 10.98 -12.49
N TYR A 142 2.15 12.21 -12.59
CA TYR A 142 1.62 12.84 -13.78
C TYR A 142 2.12 14.28 -13.84
N ALA A 143 2.39 14.78 -15.03
CA ALA A 143 2.73 16.17 -15.25
C ALA A 143 2.12 16.67 -16.57
N ASP A 144 1.67 17.91 -16.57
CA ASP A 144 1.26 18.67 -17.75
C ASP A 144 1.77 20.11 -17.63
N ASP A 145 1.22 21.03 -18.43
CA ASP A 145 1.63 22.44 -18.47
C ASP A 145 1.23 23.23 -17.21
N GLU A 146 0.31 22.71 -16.40
CA GLU A 146 -0.25 23.39 -15.23
C GLU A 146 0.20 22.77 -13.91
N VAL A 147 0.40 21.46 -13.87
CA VAL A 147 0.63 20.73 -12.61
C VAL A 147 1.60 19.58 -12.73
N VAL A 148 2.39 19.41 -11.67
CA VAL A 148 3.13 18.17 -11.40
C VAL A 148 2.56 17.54 -10.16
N VAL A 149 2.11 16.30 -10.24
CA VAL A 149 1.52 15.56 -9.12
C VAL A 149 2.20 14.21 -8.93
N VAL A 150 2.48 13.88 -7.68
CA VAL A 150 3.00 12.57 -7.28
C VAL A 150 2.15 12.00 -6.16
N ALA A 151 1.82 10.72 -6.24
CA ALA A 151 1.07 10.01 -5.22
C ALA A 151 1.55 8.55 -5.09
N SER A 152 1.32 7.94 -3.93
CA SER A 152 1.57 6.50 -3.74
C SER A 152 0.58 5.61 -4.49
N GLU A 153 -0.55 6.17 -4.95
CA GLU A 153 -1.66 5.45 -5.55
C GLU A 153 -2.07 6.06 -6.90
N ARG A 154 -1.93 5.30 -7.99
CA ARG A 154 -2.35 5.72 -9.33
C ARG A 154 -3.82 6.16 -9.41
N PRO A 155 -4.80 5.42 -8.83
CA PRO A 155 -6.21 5.80 -8.89
C PRO A 155 -6.52 7.15 -8.25
N VAL A 156 -5.69 7.63 -7.31
CA VAL A 156 -5.87 8.96 -6.70
C VAL A 156 -5.64 10.05 -7.74
N ILE A 157 -4.55 9.94 -8.50
CA ILE A 157 -4.24 10.89 -9.60
C ILE A 157 -5.34 10.86 -10.66
N GLN A 158 -5.73 9.64 -11.08
CA GLN A 158 -6.77 9.44 -12.09
C GLN A 158 -8.11 10.07 -11.69
N THR A 159 -8.53 9.85 -10.44
CA THR A 159 -9.85 10.33 -9.96
C THR A 159 -9.87 11.85 -9.76
N VAL A 160 -8.79 12.42 -9.21
CA VAL A 160 -8.75 13.85 -8.88
C VAL A 160 -8.58 14.73 -10.12
N PHE A 161 -7.77 14.27 -11.07
CA PHE A 161 -7.42 15.04 -12.27
C PHE A 161 -8.13 14.56 -13.55
N ASP A 162 -9.01 13.57 -13.44
CA ASP A 162 -9.70 12.92 -14.58
C ASP A 162 -8.72 12.42 -15.66
N ILE A 163 -7.65 11.75 -15.22
CA ILE A 163 -6.55 11.32 -16.09
C ILE A 163 -6.70 9.85 -16.50
N ARG A 164 -6.46 9.58 -17.78
CA ARG A 164 -6.44 8.21 -18.30
C ARG A 164 -5.26 7.41 -17.73
N THR A 165 -5.45 6.09 -17.58
CA THR A 165 -4.45 5.19 -16.99
C THR A 165 -3.08 5.22 -17.71
N ASP A 166 -3.09 5.41 -19.02
CA ASP A 166 -1.89 5.44 -19.87
C ASP A 166 -1.06 6.73 -19.70
N LYS A 167 -1.60 7.74 -19.04
CA LYS A 167 -0.91 9.02 -18.79
C LYS A 167 -0.25 9.08 -17.41
N VAL A 168 -0.61 8.18 -16.49
CA VAL A 168 0.00 8.13 -15.16
C VAL A 168 1.18 7.17 -15.18
N ASN A 169 2.35 7.69 -14.88
CA ASN A 169 3.61 6.97 -14.88
C ASN A 169 3.97 6.44 -13.48
N GLU A 170 4.74 5.37 -13.41
CA GLU A 170 5.38 4.91 -12.17
C GLU A 170 6.76 5.59 -12.07
N LEU A 171 7.12 6.11 -10.91
CA LEU A 171 8.47 6.62 -10.66
C LEU A 171 9.43 5.44 -10.59
N ASP A 172 10.49 5.47 -11.41
CA ASP A 172 11.46 4.37 -11.46
C ASP A 172 12.20 4.20 -10.12
N PRO A 173 12.56 2.96 -9.75
CA PRO A 173 13.38 2.69 -8.57
C PRO A 173 14.69 3.45 -8.58
N GLY A 174 15.09 4.01 -7.44
CA GLY A 174 16.33 4.77 -7.27
C GLY A 174 16.34 6.17 -7.89
N LYS A 175 15.25 6.59 -8.54
CA LYS A 175 15.13 7.94 -9.10
C LYS A 175 14.41 8.89 -8.16
N ALA A 176 14.76 10.16 -8.29
CA ALA A 176 13.99 11.27 -7.73
C ALA A 176 13.38 12.12 -8.84
N MET A 177 12.15 12.58 -8.62
CA MET A 177 11.58 13.71 -9.32
C MET A 177 11.99 14.97 -8.57
N ILE A 178 12.69 15.87 -9.23
CA ILE A 178 13.09 17.18 -8.71
C ILE A 178 12.23 18.21 -9.41
N ILE A 179 11.59 19.09 -8.63
CA ILE A 179 10.73 20.16 -9.11
C ILE A 179 11.31 21.47 -8.60
N LYS A 180 11.73 22.34 -9.49
CA LYS A 180 12.27 23.65 -9.15
C LYS A 180 11.13 24.64 -8.80
N ALA A 181 11.46 25.65 -8.02
CA ALA A 181 10.51 26.75 -7.72
C ALA A 181 9.98 27.47 -8.98
N SER A 182 10.72 27.38 -10.11
CA SER A 182 10.28 27.86 -11.43
C SER A 182 9.15 27.06 -12.06
N GLY A 183 8.85 25.85 -11.55
CA GLY A 183 7.93 24.87 -12.15
C GLY A 183 8.62 23.86 -13.08
N GLU A 184 9.89 24.06 -13.41
CA GLU A 184 10.65 23.06 -14.16
C GLU A 184 10.83 21.79 -13.34
N TRP A 185 10.69 20.63 -13.97
CA TRP A 185 10.90 19.35 -13.32
C TRP A 185 11.77 18.41 -14.13
N SER A 186 12.43 17.49 -13.44
CA SER A 186 13.26 16.46 -14.04
C SER A 186 13.24 15.16 -13.23
N LEU A 187 13.49 14.05 -13.92
CA LEU A 187 13.74 12.75 -13.29
C LEU A 187 15.25 12.51 -13.25
N GLN A 188 15.79 12.36 -12.05
CA GLN A 188 17.23 12.19 -11.86
C GLN A 188 17.53 10.87 -11.13
N GLU A 189 18.60 10.19 -11.55
CA GLU A 189 19.10 9.02 -10.84
C GLU A 189 19.82 9.48 -9.56
N VAL A 190 19.33 9.00 -8.42
CA VAL A 190 19.92 9.26 -7.10
C VAL A 190 20.72 8.06 -6.64
N LEU A 191 20.14 6.87 -6.76
CA LEU A 191 20.76 5.59 -6.45
C LEU A 191 20.61 4.64 -7.64
N PRO A 192 21.59 3.77 -7.91
CA PRO A 192 21.44 2.76 -8.95
C PRO A 192 20.27 1.82 -8.60
N ALA A 193 19.45 1.52 -9.59
CA ALA A 193 18.33 0.60 -9.40
C ALA A 193 18.83 -0.79 -8.98
N ALA A 194 18.22 -1.33 -7.94
CA ALA A 194 18.47 -2.68 -7.44
C ALA A 194 17.50 -3.70 -8.07
N LYS A 195 17.65 -4.98 -7.70
CA LYS A 195 16.68 -6.00 -8.10
C LYS A 195 15.29 -5.63 -7.57
N PRO A 196 14.26 -5.58 -8.43
CA PRO A 196 12.90 -5.23 -8.00
C PRO A 196 12.39 -6.16 -6.88
N ALA A 197 11.88 -5.55 -5.80
CA ALA A 197 11.36 -6.23 -4.62
C ALA A 197 10.06 -5.58 -4.14
N LYS A 198 9.03 -5.54 -5.01
CA LYS A 198 7.72 -4.95 -4.66
C LYS A 198 7.14 -5.61 -3.44
N CYS A 199 6.72 -4.82 -2.46
CA CYS A 199 6.15 -5.30 -1.23
C CYS A 199 4.80 -5.99 -1.48
N SER A 200 4.69 -7.29 -1.18
CA SER A 200 3.45 -8.05 -1.33
C SER A 200 2.35 -7.51 -0.40
N PHE A 201 2.71 -7.07 0.80
CA PHE A 201 1.76 -6.52 1.76
C PHE A 201 1.13 -5.21 1.26
N GLU A 202 1.93 -4.32 0.62
CA GLU A 202 1.38 -3.15 -0.07
C GLU A 202 0.36 -3.56 -1.14
N ARG A 203 0.66 -4.56 -1.95
CA ARG A 203 -0.18 -4.97 -3.08
C ARG A 203 -1.45 -5.70 -2.65
N ILE A 204 -1.36 -6.53 -1.62
CA ILE A 204 -2.50 -7.32 -1.12
C ILE A 204 -3.42 -6.46 -0.24
N TYR A 205 -2.87 -5.61 0.60
CA TYR A 205 -3.60 -4.94 1.67
C TYR A 205 -3.75 -3.42 1.48
N PHE A 206 -2.63 -2.68 1.37
CA PHE A 206 -2.67 -1.20 1.37
C PHE A 206 -3.10 -0.59 0.04
N SER A 207 -2.62 -1.11 -1.09
CA SER A 207 -2.94 -0.55 -2.40
C SER A 207 -4.44 -0.59 -2.71
N ARG A 208 -4.94 0.42 -3.39
CA ARG A 208 -6.34 0.49 -3.79
C ARG A 208 -6.69 -0.62 -4.78
N GLY A 209 -7.73 -1.39 -4.45
CA GLY A 209 -8.25 -2.44 -5.33
C GLY A 209 -8.80 -1.94 -6.67
N THR A 210 -8.98 -0.62 -6.82
CA THR A 210 -9.39 0.03 -8.07
C THR A 210 -8.23 0.28 -9.04
N ASP A 211 -6.96 0.10 -8.62
CA ASP A 211 -5.83 0.12 -9.55
C ASP A 211 -5.90 -1.08 -10.49
N LYS A 212 -5.73 -0.84 -11.81
CA LYS A 212 -5.80 -1.86 -12.86
C LYS A 212 -4.92 -3.08 -12.61
N HIS A 213 -3.70 -2.88 -12.11
CA HIS A 213 -2.75 -3.96 -11.87
C HIS A 213 -3.07 -4.69 -10.56
N ILE A 214 -3.33 -3.95 -9.49
CA ILE A 214 -3.71 -4.49 -8.18
C ILE A 214 -5.00 -5.32 -8.29
N TYR A 215 -6.02 -4.81 -8.99
CA TYR A 215 -7.27 -5.52 -9.21
C TYR A 215 -7.04 -6.88 -9.89
N ARG A 216 -6.24 -6.89 -10.98
CA ARG A 216 -5.94 -8.13 -11.72
C ARG A 216 -5.12 -9.13 -10.90
N GLU A 217 -4.15 -8.64 -10.14
CA GLU A 217 -3.32 -9.48 -9.27
C GLU A 217 -4.15 -10.13 -8.17
N ARG A 218 -4.95 -9.33 -7.44
CA ARG A 218 -5.82 -9.88 -6.39
C ARG A 218 -6.84 -10.87 -6.95
N LYS A 219 -7.40 -10.56 -8.11
CA LYS A 219 -8.30 -11.49 -8.81
C LYS A 219 -7.59 -12.79 -9.18
N LYS A 220 -6.36 -12.73 -9.66
CA LYS A 220 -5.56 -13.91 -9.98
C LYS A 220 -5.21 -14.73 -8.74
N LEU A 221 -4.92 -14.10 -7.61
CA LEU A 221 -4.72 -14.79 -6.34
C LEU A 221 -5.96 -15.62 -5.96
N GLY A 222 -7.15 -15.02 -6.05
CA GLY A 222 -8.41 -15.73 -5.80
C GLY A 222 -8.62 -16.92 -6.75
N GLU A 223 -8.35 -16.76 -8.04
CA GLU A 223 -8.44 -17.85 -9.02
C GLU A 223 -7.53 -19.05 -8.67
N ILE A 224 -6.29 -18.77 -8.22
CA ILE A 224 -5.33 -19.80 -7.83
C ILE A 224 -5.81 -20.60 -6.60
N LEU A 225 -6.58 -19.96 -5.72
CA LEU A 225 -7.14 -20.61 -4.52
C LEU A 225 -8.31 -21.56 -4.81
N THR A 226 -8.77 -21.66 -6.05
CA THR A 226 -9.96 -22.45 -6.41
C THR A 226 -9.83 -23.92 -6.01
N ASP A 227 -8.77 -24.59 -6.40
CA ASP A 227 -8.62 -26.03 -6.15
C ASP A 227 -8.40 -26.36 -4.67
N PRO A 228 -7.53 -25.67 -3.91
CA PRO A 228 -7.44 -25.81 -2.47
C PRO A 228 -8.77 -25.61 -1.73
N VAL A 229 -9.56 -24.59 -2.14
CA VAL A 229 -10.85 -24.29 -1.52
C VAL A 229 -11.87 -25.37 -1.81
N LEU A 230 -11.98 -25.81 -3.06
CA LEU A 230 -12.87 -26.91 -3.44
C LEU A 230 -12.50 -28.22 -2.73
N GLY A 231 -11.20 -28.51 -2.61
CA GLY A 231 -10.70 -29.66 -1.84
C GLY A 231 -11.08 -29.58 -0.37
N ALA A 232 -10.99 -28.41 0.25
CA ALA A 232 -11.36 -28.20 1.66
C ALA A 232 -12.84 -28.50 1.95
N VAL A 233 -13.73 -28.29 0.99
CA VAL A 233 -15.17 -28.62 1.07
C VAL A 233 -15.51 -29.94 0.36
N LYS A 234 -14.52 -30.75 0.03
CA LYS A 234 -14.69 -32.04 -0.66
C LYS A 234 -15.50 -31.92 -1.96
N TYR A 235 -15.35 -30.81 -2.67
CA TYR A 235 -16.04 -30.49 -3.92
C TYR A 235 -17.60 -30.46 -3.81
N ASP A 236 -18.14 -30.32 -2.59
CA ASP A 236 -19.59 -30.20 -2.36
C ASP A 236 -20.09 -28.77 -2.60
N ILE A 237 -20.26 -28.42 -3.87
CA ILE A 237 -20.76 -27.10 -4.27
C ILE A 237 -22.21 -26.84 -3.81
N ARG A 238 -23.04 -27.88 -3.78
CA ARG A 238 -24.49 -27.74 -3.45
C ARG A 238 -24.73 -27.34 -1.99
N ASN A 239 -23.88 -27.82 -1.08
CA ASN A 239 -23.99 -27.53 0.34
C ASN A 239 -22.85 -26.60 0.81
N THR A 240 -22.31 -25.78 -0.08
CA THR A 240 -21.27 -24.79 0.27
C THR A 240 -21.75 -23.40 -0.10
N VAL A 241 -21.65 -22.46 0.84
CA VAL A 241 -21.82 -21.04 0.64
C VAL A 241 -20.45 -20.37 0.59
N PHE A 242 -20.23 -19.56 -0.42
CA PHE A 242 -19.00 -18.79 -0.62
C PHE A 242 -19.24 -17.31 -0.30
N SER A 243 -18.37 -16.73 0.50
CA SER A 243 -18.44 -15.34 0.94
C SER A 243 -17.06 -14.73 1.11
N TYR A 244 -16.99 -13.48 1.48
CA TYR A 244 -15.75 -12.76 1.75
C TYR A 244 -15.89 -11.79 2.92
N ILE A 245 -14.76 -11.39 3.49
CA ILE A 245 -14.70 -10.34 4.50
C ILE A 245 -14.50 -8.99 3.78
N PRO A 246 -15.45 -8.06 3.89
CA PRO A 246 -15.30 -6.76 3.24
C PRO A 246 -14.21 -5.93 3.93
N ASN A 247 -13.46 -5.06 3.20
CA ASN A 247 -13.70 -4.71 1.78
C ASN A 247 -12.58 -5.26 0.87
N THR A 248 -11.35 -5.44 1.36
CA THR A 248 -10.14 -5.67 0.56
C THR A 248 -10.15 -7.02 -0.14
N ALA A 249 -10.72 -8.05 0.50
CA ALA A 249 -10.82 -9.40 -0.05
C ALA A 249 -11.77 -9.53 -1.26
N GLU A 250 -12.62 -8.54 -1.53
CA GLU A 250 -13.65 -8.61 -2.58
C GLU A 250 -13.08 -8.94 -3.96
N SER A 251 -11.96 -8.32 -4.35
CA SER A 251 -11.34 -8.57 -5.66
C SER A 251 -10.83 -10.02 -5.79
N ALA A 252 -10.24 -10.57 -4.73
CA ALA A 252 -9.80 -11.96 -4.70
C ALA A 252 -10.99 -12.92 -4.72
N PHE A 253 -12.08 -12.55 -4.03
CA PHE A 253 -13.31 -13.33 -4.05
C PHE A 253 -13.90 -13.46 -5.46
N TYR A 254 -13.95 -12.38 -6.26
CA TYR A 254 -14.37 -12.49 -7.66
C TYR A 254 -13.49 -13.44 -8.46
N GLY A 255 -12.19 -13.44 -8.23
CA GLY A 255 -11.28 -14.40 -8.88
C GLY A 255 -11.56 -15.85 -8.46
N LEU A 256 -11.81 -16.10 -7.19
CA LEU A 256 -12.20 -17.41 -6.67
C LEU A 256 -13.51 -17.90 -7.33
N ILE A 257 -14.51 -17.04 -7.42
CA ILE A 257 -15.79 -17.40 -8.05
C ILE A 257 -15.62 -17.71 -9.54
N GLU A 258 -14.85 -16.91 -10.28
CA GLU A 258 -14.53 -17.24 -11.67
C GLU A 258 -13.82 -18.59 -11.83
N GLY A 259 -12.88 -18.88 -10.93
CA GLY A 259 -12.21 -20.18 -10.89
C GLY A 259 -13.17 -21.34 -10.63
N ILE A 260 -14.08 -21.17 -9.66
CA ILE A 260 -15.12 -22.16 -9.33
C ILE A 260 -16.06 -22.37 -10.53
N ASP A 261 -16.51 -21.30 -11.19
CA ASP A 261 -17.38 -21.38 -12.35
C ASP A 261 -16.69 -22.11 -13.53
N ASN A 262 -15.42 -21.79 -13.77
CA ASN A 262 -14.62 -22.47 -14.81
C ASN A 262 -14.46 -23.97 -14.51
N TRP A 263 -14.14 -24.30 -13.26
CA TRP A 263 -14.06 -25.70 -12.81
C TRP A 263 -15.41 -26.41 -12.98
N LEU A 264 -16.50 -25.80 -12.54
CA LEU A 264 -17.85 -26.35 -12.61
C LEU A 264 -18.31 -26.55 -14.06
N ASN A 265 -18.07 -25.57 -14.94
CA ASN A 265 -18.39 -25.66 -16.36
C ASN A 265 -17.62 -26.82 -17.06
N ASN A 266 -16.35 -27.02 -16.69
CA ASN A 266 -15.59 -28.16 -17.18
C ASN A 266 -16.19 -29.50 -16.69
N ARG A 267 -16.60 -29.58 -15.42
CA ARG A 267 -17.26 -30.76 -14.86
C ARG A 267 -18.60 -31.06 -15.54
N LYS A 268 -19.42 -30.02 -15.78
CA LYS A 268 -20.68 -30.13 -16.50
C LYS A 268 -20.45 -30.67 -17.90
N ARG A 269 -19.51 -30.07 -18.65
CA ARG A 269 -19.13 -30.51 -20.00
C ARG A 269 -18.71 -31.97 -20.02
N GLN A 270 -17.83 -32.39 -19.10
CA GLN A 270 -17.41 -33.78 -19.00
C GLN A 270 -18.57 -34.75 -18.68
N ALA A 271 -19.49 -34.34 -17.79
CA ALA A 271 -20.67 -35.15 -17.46
C ALA A 271 -21.61 -35.30 -18.65
N LEU A 272 -21.82 -34.26 -19.45
CA LEU A 272 -22.62 -34.31 -20.69
C LEU A 272 -21.95 -35.20 -21.73
N LEU A 273 -20.66 -35.03 -22.01
CA LEU A 273 -19.91 -35.85 -22.96
C LEU A 273 -19.88 -37.33 -22.57
N LYS A 274 -19.78 -37.64 -21.28
CA LYS A 274 -19.81 -39.03 -20.77
C LYS A 274 -21.12 -39.72 -21.03
N LYS A 275 -22.25 -39.00 -21.04
CA LYS A 275 -23.59 -39.54 -21.31
C LYS A 275 -23.88 -39.68 -22.81
N GLY A 276 -23.25 -38.86 -23.63
CA GLY A 276 -23.43 -38.89 -25.11
C GLY A 276 -24.91 -38.84 -25.50
N ASP A 277 -25.28 -39.66 -26.46
CA ASP A 277 -26.67 -39.73 -26.99
C ASP A 277 -27.68 -40.30 -25.98
N ALA A 278 -27.23 -40.87 -24.86
CA ALA A 278 -28.12 -41.41 -23.82
C ALA A 278 -28.57 -40.34 -22.79
N ILE A 279 -28.27 -39.05 -23.01
CA ILE A 279 -28.67 -37.98 -22.15
C ILE A 279 -30.18 -37.72 -22.19
N THR A 280 -30.84 -37.71 -21.05
CA THR A 280 -32.22 -37.31 -20.93
C THR A 280 -32.32 -35.81 -20.60
N VAL A 281 -33.51 -35.19 -20.87
CA VAL A 281 -33.79 -33.81 -20.47
C VAL A 281 -33.59 -33.59 -18.96
N ALA A 282 -34.07 -34.54 -18.16
CA ALA A 282 -33.93 -34.50 -16.71
C ALA A 282 -32.43 -34.56 -16.26
N ASP A 283 -31.61 -35.35 -16.96
CA ASP A 283 -30.15 -35.40 -16.71
C ASP A 283 -29.49 -34.07 -17.07
N PHE A 284 -29.86 -33.51 -18.20
CA PHE A 284 -29.32 -32.22 -18.66
C PHE A 284 -29.66 -31.12 -17.65
N GLU A 285 -30.93 -31.00 -17.26
CA GLU A 285 -31.37 -30.01 -16.26
C GLU A 285 -30.60 -30.20 -14.93
N ARG A 286 -30.53 -31.43 -14.39
CA ARG A 286 -29.82 -31.74 -13.15
C ARG A 286 -28.35 -31.36 -13.20
N ILE A 287 -27.67 -31.53 -14.33
CA ILE A 287 -26.26 -31.17 -14.51
C ILE A 287 -26.15 -29.63 -14.59
N MET A 288 -27.00 -28.98 -15.33
CA MET A 288 -26.94 -27.54 -15.58
C MET A 288 -27.37 -26.70 -14.39
N ASP A 289 -28.25 -27.19 -13.53
CA ASP A 289 -28.73 -26.50 -12.32
C ASP A 289 -27.70 -26.33 -11.21
N VAL A 290 -26.58 -27.06 -11.27
CA VAL A 290 -25.55 -26.90 -10.25
C VAL A 290 -24.88 -25.53 -10.41
N ARG A 291 -24.94 -24.72 -9.35
CA ARG A 291 -24.34 -23.38 -9.28
C ARG A 291 -23.69 -23.18 -7.92
N PRO A 292 -22.61 -22.39 -7.83
CA PRO A 292 -22.08 -21.98 -6.53
C PRO A 292 -23.11 -21.08 -5.83
N ARG A 293 -23.24 -21.26 -4.54
CA ARG A 293 -24.06 -20.39 -3.67
C ARG A 293 -23.18 -19.25 -3.17
N ILE A 294 -23.41 -18.07 -3.69
CA ILE A 294 -22.64 -16.86 -3.40
C ILE A 294 -23.52 -15.94 -2.56
N GLU A 295 -23.08 -15.67 -1.33
CA GLU A 295 -23.85 -14.87 -0.40
C GLU A 295 -22.94 -13.85 0.31
N LYS A 296 -23.46 -12.66 0.55
CA LYS A 296 -22.80 -11.65 1.37
C LYS A 296 -23.09 -11.93 2.85
N ILE A 297 -22.27 -12.76 3.47
CA ILE A 297 -22.44 -13.18 4.87
C ILE A 297 -21.96 -12.10 5.83
N ALA A 298 -20.71 -11.65 5.69
CA ALA A 298 -20.18 -10.61 6.55
C ALA A 298 -20.46 -9.21 5.96
N VAL A 299 -21.03 -8.33 6.77
CA VAL A 299 -21.31 -6.94 6.41
C VAL A 299 -20.57 -6.04 7.40
N LYS A 300 -19.71 -5.15 6.90
CA LYS A 300 -18.98 -4.20 7.73
C LYS A 300 -19.85 -2.98 8.00
N ASP A 301 -20.07 -2.62 9.26
CA ASP A 301 -20.71 -1.36 9.61
C ASP A 301 -19.75 -0.20 9.32
N ILE A 302 -20.14 0.67 8.40
CA ILE A 302 -19.33 1.78 7.87
C ILE A 302 -19.06 2.83 8.95
N LYS A 303 -19.86 2.90 10.02
CA LYS A 303 -19.77 3.92 11.06
C LYS A 303 -18.61 3.68 12.05
N LEU A 304 -18.10 2.47 12.15
CA LEU A 304 -17.05 2.11 13.09
C LEU A 304 -15.69 1.98 12.37
N ARG A 305 -14.80 2.97 12.55
CA ARG A 305 -13.41 2.91 12.10
C ARG A 305 -12.53 2.40 13.24
N THR A 306 -12.26 1.11 13.26
CA THR A 306 -11.49 0.42 14.32
C THR A 306 -10.02 0.81 14.42
N PHE A 307 -9.50 1.62 13.48
CA PHE A 307 -8.08 2.00 13.43
C PHE A 307 -7.73 3.23 14.29
N ILE A 308 -8.69 3.87 14.93
CA ILE A 308 -8.51 5.18 15.60
C ILE A 308 -8.59 5.08 17.13
N THR A 309 -8.89 3.92 17.69
CA THR A 309 -9.08 3.73 19.14
C THR A 309 -7.88 3.06 19.82
N GLU A 310 -7.56 3.52 21.05
CA GLU A 310 -6.56 2.93 21.93
C GLU A 310 -6.81 1.44 22.20
N ASP A 311 -5.75 0.66 22.36
CA ASP A 311 -5.77 -0.82 22.42
C ASP A 311 -6.77 -1.42 23.43
N ARG A 312 -7.13 -0.74 24.52
CA ARG A 312 -8.06 -1.26 25.54
C ARG A 312 -9.55 -1.18 25.17
N SER A 313 -9.94 -0.29 24.27
CA SER A 313 -11.31 -0.19 23.76
C SER A 313 -11.50 -0.94 22.42
N ARG A 314 -10.43 -1.49 21.86
CA ARG A 314 -10.40 -2.13 20.55
C ARG A 314 -11.10 -3.48 20.54
N ASP A 315 -10.98 -4.26 21.60
CA ASP A 315 -11.55 -5.62 21.67
C ASP A 315 -13.10 -5.59 21.72
N ASP A 316 -13.69 -4.64 22.44
CA ASP A 316 -15.13 -4.44 22.47
C ASP A 316 -15.67 -3.84 21.17
N LEU A 317 -14.94 -2.92 20.54
CA LEU A 317 -15.28 -2.34 19.24
C LEU A 317 -15.19 -3.35 18.09
N VAL A 318 -14.17 -4.22 18.10
CA VAL A 318 -13.97 -5.26 17.09
C VAL A 318 -15.15 -6.26 17.06
N ALA A 319 -15.76 -6.53 18.21
CA ALA A 319 -16.95 -7.42 18.31
C ALA A 319 -18.19 -6.86 17.59
N HIS A 320 -18.26 -5.54 17.35
CA HIS A 320 -19.42 -4.86 16.75
C HIS A 320 -19.17 -4.29 15.35
N VAL A 321 -17.99 -4.52 14.76
CA VAL A 321 -17.63 -3.99 13.43
C VAL A 321 -18.36 -4.72 12.31
N TYR A 322 -18.64 -5.99 12.52
CA TYR A 322 -19.26 -6.84 11.50
C TYR A 322 -20.62 -7.32 11.96
N ASP A 323 -21.58 -7.27 11.04
CA ASP A 323 -22.86 -7.93 11.14
C ASP A 323 -22.92 -9.13 10.19
N VAL A 324 -23.90 -10.03 10.34
CA VAL A 324 -24.06 -11.21 9.50
C VAL A 324 -25.44 -11.32 8.92
N THR A 325 -25.51 -11.83 7.70
CA THR A 325 -26.78 -12.12 7.03
C THR A 325 -27.32 -13.46 7.54
N TYR A 326 -28.41 -13.41 8.31
CA TYR A 326 -29.08 -14.59 8.83
C TYR A 326 -29.99 -15.27 7.79
N GLY A 327 -30.26 -16.56 7.96
CA GLY A 327 -31.25 -17.32 7.19
C GLY A 327 -30.74 -17.90 5.86
N VAL A 328 -29.52 -17.60 5.44
CA VAL A 328 -28.91 -18.11 4.18
C VAL A 328 -28.13 -19.41 4.36
N ILE A 329 -27.64 -19.68 5.57
CA ILE A 329 -26.95 -20.91 5.94
C ILE A 329 -27.93 -21.93 6.50
N LYS A 330 -27.91 -23.15 5.99
CA LYS A 330 -28.65 -24.27 6.57
C LYS A 330 -27.82 -24.88 7.69
N ARG A 331 -28.27 -24.69 8.93
CA ARG A 331 -27.60 -25.11 10.17
C ARG A 331 -27.21 -26.59 10.13
N GLY A 332 -25.98 -26.90 10.56
CA GLY A 332 -25.45 -28.26 10.64
C GLY A 332 -25.27 -28.98 9.30
N ARG A 333 -25.62 -28.34 8.18
CA ARG A 333 -25.55 -28.94 6.84
C ARG A 333 -24.57 -28.23 5.90
N ASP A 334 -24.70 -26.90 5.81
CA ASP A 334 -23.92 -26.15 4.83
C ASP A 334 -22.49 -25.89 5.31
N ASN A 335 -21.52 -26.01 4.43
CA ASN A 335 -20.18 -25.46 4.63
C ASN A 335 -20.21 -23.95 4.34
N LEU A 336 -19.44 -23.18 5.09
CA LEU A 336 -19.23 -21.76 4.86
C LEU A 336 -17.76 -21.51 4.52
N VAL A 337 -17.49 -21.06 3.31
CA VAL A 337 -16.17 -20.62 2.85
C VAL A 337 -16.14 -19.11 2.88
N VAL A 338 -15.17 -18.51 3.57
CA VAL A 338 -14.98 -17.07 3.66
C VAL A 338 -13.54 -16.72 3.33
N ILE A 339 -13.36 -15.90 2.30
CA ILE A 339 -12.04 -15.38 1.94
C ILE A 339 -11.77 -14.05 2.63
N ASP A 340 -10.57 -13.91 3.20
CA ASP A 340 -10.02 -12.67 3.73
C ASP A 340 -8.77 -12.28 2.95
N ASP A 341 -8.37 -11.01 3.00
CA ASP A 341 -7.18 -10.52 2.29
C ASP A 341 -5.88 -11.00 2.95
N SER A 342 -5.83 -10.96 4.27
CA SER A 342 -4.63 -11.33 5.01
C SER A 342 -4.90 -11.70 6.48
N ILE A 343 -4.17 -12.68 6.99
CA ILE A 343 -4.18 -13.05 8.41
C ILE A 343 -2.84 -12.63 9.02
N VAL A 344 -2.77 -11.40 9.58
CA VAL A 344 -1.52 -10.86 10.15
C VAL A 344 -1.29 -11.35 11.57
N ARG A 345 -2.18 -11.00 12.51
CA ARG A 345 -2.09 -11.42 13.91
C ARG A 345 -3.17 -12.43 14.32
N GLY A 346 -4.15 -12.64 13.47
CA GLY A 346 -5.29 -13.52 13.71
C GLY A 346 -6.26 -13.06 14.79
N THR A 347 -6.01 -11.95 15.49
CA THR A 347 -6.84 -11.45 16.58
C THR A 347 -8.25 -11.08 16.08
N THR A 348 -8.34 -10.25 15.06
CA THR A 348 -9.63 -9.87 14.44
C THR A 348 -10.39 -11.09 13.93
N LEU A 349 -9.69 -12.04 13.33
CA LEU A 349 -10.29 -13.27 12.85
C LEU A 349 -10.87 -14.10 13.99
N ARG A 350 -10.08 -14.34 15.04
CA ARG A 350 -10.47 -15.18 16.19
C ARG A 350 -11.52 -14.53 17.07
N GLU A 351 -11.31 -13.26 17.44
CA GLU A 351 -12.12 -12.59 18.46
C GLU A 351 -13.43 -12.02 17.90
N SER A 352 -13.48 -11.74 16.58
CA SER A 352 -14.67 -11.14 15.95
C SER A 352 -15.24 -12.05 14.86
N ILE A 353 -14.52 -12.26 13.76
CA ILE A 353 -15.09 -12.86 12.54
C ILE A 353 -15.58 -14.28 12.79
N ILE A 354 -14.74 -15.18 13.36
CA ILE A 354 -15.13 -16.58 13.58
C ILE A 354 -16.32 -16.65 14.55
N ARG A 355 -16.31 -15.88 15.63
CA ARG A 355 -17.42 -15.88 16.61
C ARG A 355 -18.76 -15.49 15.99
N ILE A 356 -18.74 -14.52 15.08
CA ILE A 356 -19.97 -14.06 14.41
C ILE A 356 -20.43 -15.09 13.38
N LEU A 357 -19.51 -15.69 12.61
CA LEU A 357 -19.82 -16.72 11.63
C LEU A 357 -20.34 -18.01 12.29
N ASP A 358 -19.82 -18.36 13.47
CA ASP A 358 -20.25 -19.53 14.24
C ASP A 358 -21.70 -19.44 14.72
N ARG A 359 -22.24 -18.21 14.91
CA ARG A 359 -23.67 -17.99 15.23
C ARG A 359 -24.62 -18.52 14.14
N LEU A 360 -24.14 -18.70 12.92
CA LEU A 360 -24.91 -19.26 11.80
C LEU A 360 -24.96 -20.80 11.85
N GLU A 361 -24.19 -21.42 12.74
CA GLU A 361 -24.11 -22.87 12.96
C GLU A 361 -23.84 -23.69 11.65
N PRO A 362 -22.86 -23.31 10.81
CA PRO A 362 -22.53 -24.13 9.64
C PRO A 362 -21.93 -25.47 10.06
N ALA A 363 -22.02 -26.49 9.19
CA ALA A 363 -21.36 -27.77 9.42
C ALA A 363 -19.84 -27.63 9.46
N LYS A 364 -19.27 -26.67 8.72
CA LYS A 364 -17.86 -26.34 8.65
C LYS A 364 -17.63 -24.90 8.25
N ILE A 365 -16.66 -24.23 8.88
CA ILE A 365 -16.14 -22.94 8.44
C ILE A 365 -14.76 -23.17 7.82
N VAL A 366 -14.56 -22.62 6.62
CA VAL A 366 -13.26 -22.61 5.91
C VAL A 366 -12.87 -21.16 5.72
N ILE A 367 -11.81 -20.73 6.40
CA ILE A 367 -11.22 -19.42 6.22
C ILE A 367 -10.09 -19.54 5.19
N VAL A 368 -10.09 -18.63 4.23
CA VAL A 368 -9.14 -18.58 3.12
C VAL A 368 -8.44 -17.23 3.16
N SER A 369 -7.11 -17.21 3.08
CA SER A 369 -6.30 -16.00 2.92
C SER A 369 -5.75 -15.93 1.50
N SER A 370 -5.92 -14.79 0.86
CA SER A 370 -5.43 -14.56 -0.51
C SER A 370 -3.97 -14.15 -0.57
#